data_01a17d90d56781049303f647602358ad
#
_entry.id   01a17d90d56781049303f647602358ad
#
_cell.length_a   1.000
_cell.length_b   1.000
_cell.length_c   1.000
_cell.angle_alpha   90.00
_cell.angle_beta   90.00
_cell.angle_gamma   90.00
#
_symmetry.space_group_name_H-M   'P 1'
#
loop_
_entity.id
_entity.type
_entity.pdbx_description
1 polymer ?
#
loop_
_entity_poly.entity_id
_entity_poly.type
_entity_poly.pdbx_seq_one_letter_code
_entity_poly.pdbx_strand_id
1 'polypeptide(L)'
;MSSFENLRVVDNFYQTSLFFPMPTVVISTLCEDGSTTLGPYSLIQPYYVAGKDYYAMLLNCRNSSNTAQNILRTGKCAINFVDDKPKTFKECVKLSWPGDKPEDKMPGCRFKLEKGQAEGERPMVLSDAIQVIECTWVRELDGAENDAPGCLTGYEPPYHDFNGITSKFGAHFILKIDKILMKKKYSDAIINGVRAKDFPNLPVDYGYRDSKNFWFHRKTRMLAELLPIRKQTLDSVRYAADRADDKVKFTDDALETILNVPRVFLPLVLKGCVEWARENDCQLITAAEMKIINDKRASEKNKK
;
A
#
# COMPACT_ATOMS: atom_id res chain seq x y z
N MET A 1 -5.27 -27.32 26.72
CA MET A 1 -4.54 -26.87 25.51
C MET A 1 -5.08 -25.51 25.12
N SER A 2 -4.23 -24.59 24.65
CA SER A 2 -4.69 -23.28 24.17
C SER A 2 -5.55 -23.48 22.91
N SER A 3 -6.63 -22.72 22.79
CA SER A 3 -7.44 -22.63 21.56
C SER A 3 -6.84 -21.65 20.52
N PHE A 4 -5.71 -21.01 20.86
CA PHE A 4 -5.02 -20.06 19.99
C PHE A 4 -3.82 -20.71 19.32
N GLU A 5 -3.63 -20.40 18.04
CA GLU A 5 -2.42 -20.70 17.29
C GLU A 5 -1.57 -19.48 17.11
N ASN A 6 -0.25 -19.66 17.13
CA ASN A 6 0.69 -18.59 16.85
C ASN A 6 0.92 -18.49 15.34
N LEU A 7 0.55 -17.37 14.73
CA LEU A 7 0.73 -17.10 13.31
C LEU A 7 2.05 -16.35 13.06
N ARG A 8 2.72 -16.68 11.97
CA ARG A 8 3.91 -15.95 11.54
C ARG A 8 3.53 -14.51 11.20
N VAL A 9 4.14 -13.53 11.88
CA VAL A 9 3.75 -12.11 11.82
C VAL A 9 3.89 -11.55 10.40
N VAL A 10 5.01 -11.83 9.71
CA VAL A 10 5.29 -11.27 8.36
C VAL A 10 4.21 -11.63 7.35
N ASP A 11 3.70 -12.87 7.40
CA ASP A 11 2.68 -13.33 6.45
C ASP A 11 1.27 -12.92 6.85
N ASN A 12 1.04 -12.76 8.15
CA ASN A 12 -0.32 -12.71 8.68
C ASN A 12 -0.72 -11.35 9.23
N PHE A 13 0.19 -10.41 9.38
CA PHE A 13 -0.14 -9.09 9.90
C PHE A 13 -1.25 -8.41 9.09
N TYR A 14 -1.16 -8.45 7.76
CA TYR A 14 -2.20 -7.91 6.87
C TYR A 14 -3.29 -8.92 6.51
N GLN A 15 -2.97 -10.21 6.46
CA GLN A 15 -3.91 -11.27 6.11
C GLN A 15 -4.91 -11.56 7.23
N THR A 16 -4.55 -11.30 8.48
CA THR A 16 -5.45 -11.41 9.62
C THR A 16 -6.27 -10.14 9.86
N SER A 17 -6.12 -9.13 9.03
CA SER A 17 -6.80 -7.85 9.15
C SER A 17 -8.31 -7.88 8.90
N LEU A 18 -8.89 -9.07 8.71
CA LEU A 18 -10.36 -9.26 8.82
C LEU A 18 -10.93 -8.66 10.11
N PHE A 19 -10.11 -8.60 11.14
CA PHE A 19 -10.45 -7.97 12.43
C PHE A 19 -9.88 -6.55 12.57
N PHE A 20 -9.24 -6.03 11.53
CA PHE A 20 -8.68 -4.70 11.47
C PHE A 20 -9.03 -4.02 10.12
N PRO A 21 -10.31 -3.64 9.93
CA PRO A 21 -10.79 -3.10 8.66
C PRO A 21 -10.18 -1.71 8.37
N MET A 22 -9.77 -1.51 7.12
CA MET A 22 -9.17 -0.28 6.64
C MET A 22 -9.94 0.26 5.43
N PRO A 23 -10.11 1.58 5.27
CA PRO A 23 -10.75 2.13 4.09
C PRO A 23 -9.87 1.93 2.86
N THR A 24 -10.47 1.61 1.72
CA THR A 24 -9.78 1.68 0.44
C THR A 24 -9.92 3.09 -0.11
N VAL A 25 -8.80 3.77 -0.31
CA VAL A 25 -8.72 5.10 -0.90
C VAL A 25 -7.80 5.10 -2.11
N VAL A 26 -7.88 6.13 -2.94
CA VAL A 26 -6.96 6.36 -4.05
C VAL A 26 -6.18 7.63 -3.79
N ILE A 27 -4.86 7.52 -3.71
CA ILE A 27 -3.98 8.68 -3.52
C ILE A 27 -3.56 9.21 -4.88
N SER A 28 -3.79 10.49 -5.13
CA SER A 28 -3.27 11.21 -6.30
C SER A 28 -1.97 11.93 -5.93
N THR A 29 -0.98 11.87 -6.81
CA THR A 29 0.29 12.60 -6.68
C THR A 29 0.75 13.09 -8.04
N LEU A 30 1.63 14.12 -8.05
CA LEU A 30 2.22 14.67 -9.27
C LEU A 30 3.45 13.86 -9.70
N CYS A 31 3.50 13.51 -10.97
CA CYS A 31 4.69 12.98 -11.63
C CYS A 31 5.70 14.10 -11.95
N GLU A 32 6.89 13.75 -12.42
CA GLU A 32 7.92 14.71 -12.80
C GLU A 32 7.51 15.61 -13.98
N ASP A 33 6.72 15.07 -14.89
CA ASP A 33 6.16 15.79 -16.05
C ASP A 33 4.94 16.65 -15.71
N GLY A 34 4.57 16.76 -14.43
CA GLY A 34 3.38 17.49 -13.97
C GLY A 34 2.06 16.74 -14.16
N SER A 35 2.07 15.55 -14.75
CA SER A 35 0.87 14.71 -14.83
C SER A 35 0.49 14.13 -13.46
N THR A 36 -0.76 13.69 -13.32
CA THR A 36 -1.25 13.05 -12.09
C THR A 36 -1.20 11.54 -12.23
N THR A 37 -0.59 10.88 -11.25
CA THR A 37 -0.70 9.43 -11.09
C THR A 37 -1.53 9.06 -9.87
N LEU A 38 -2.07 7.84 -9.90
CA LEU A 38 -2.98 7.30 -8.90
C LEU A 38 -2.40 6.03 -8.26
N GLY A 39 -2.59 5.89 -6.96
CA GLY A 39 -2.25 4.67 -6.22
C GLY A 39 -3.33 4.34 -5.19
N PRO A 40 -3.88 3.12 -5.19
CA PRO A 40 -4.80 2.68 -4.15
C PRO A 40 -4.04 2.30 -2.88
N TYR A 41 -4.60 2.69 -1.74
CA TYR A 41 -4.05 2.45 -0.40
C TYR A 41 -5.16 2.12 0.59
N SER A 42 -4.79 1.37 1.62
CA SER A 42 -5.64 1.11 2.79
C SER A 42 -4.97 1.49 4.11
N LEU A 43 -3.64 1.63 4.13
CA LEU A 43 -2.90 2.03 5.33
C LEU A 43 -2.87 3.56 5.46
N ILE A 44 -4.04 4.14 5.64
CA ILE A 44 -4.23 5.57 5.87
C ILE A 44 -5.25 5.77 6.98
N GLN A 45 -4.94 6.67 7.90
CA GLN A 45 -5.78 6.95 9.05
C GLN A 45 -5.63 8.40 9.50
N PRO A 46 -6.62 8.95 10.25
CA PRO A 46 -6.44 10.22 10.93
C PRO A 46 -5.24 10.16 11.88
N TYR A 47 -4.44 11.23 11.88
CA TYR A 47 -3.34 11.41 12.81
C TYR A 47 -3.67 12.55 13.75
N TYR A 48 -3.68 12.27 15.05
CA TYR A 48 -3.97 13.28 16.07
C TYR A 48 -2.70 14.11 16.35
N VAL A 49 -2.82 15.41 16.13
CA VAL A 49 -1.74 16.37 16.33
C VAL A 49 -2.15 17.32 17.45
N ALA A 50 -1.88 16.92 18.69
CA ALA A 50 -2.24 17.71 19.87
C ALA A 50 -1.52 19.07 19.88
N GLY A 51 -2.24 20.11 20.26
CA GLY A 51 -1.67 21.45 20.42
C GLY A 51 -1.32 22.17 19.11
N LYS A 52 -1.66 21.59 17.96
CA LYS A 52 -1.47 22.21 16.64
C LYS A 52 -2.76 22.85 16.13
N ASP A 53 -2.62 23.80 15.24
CA ASP A 53 -3.72 24.50 14.58
C ASP A 53 -4.14 23.83 13.25
N TYR A 54 -3.76 22.57 13.03
CA TYR A 54 -4.08 21.81 11.85
C TYR A 54 -4.43 20.35 12.18
N TYR A 55 -5.13 19.71 11.26
CA TYR A 55 -5.42 18.28 11.30
C TYR A 55 -4.59 17.55 10.25
N ALA A 56 -4.30 16.29 10.50
CA ALA A 56 -3.46 15.49 9.60
C ALA A 56 -4.00 14.08 9.37
N MET A 57 -3.54 13.48 8.27
CA MET A 57 -3.67 12.05 7.98
C MET A 57 -2.30 11.41 8.03
N LEU A 58 -2.22 10.17 8.50
CA LEU A 58 -1.01 9.35 8.44
C LEU A 58 -1.15 8.36 7.29
N LEU A 59 -0.24 8.43 6.34
CA LEU A 59 -0.11 7.47 5.24
C LEU A 59 1.11 6.59 5.47
N ASN A 60 0.90 5.28 5.49
CA ASN A 60 1.98 4.29 5.49
C ASN A 60 2.10 3.65 4.12
N CYS A 61 3.27 3.63 3.53
CA CYS A 61 3.49 3.06 2.21
C CYS A 61 4.90 2.54 2.01
N ARG A 62 5.13 1.82 0.91
CA ARG A 62 6.49 1.46 0.50
C ARG A 62 7.23 2.71 0.05
N ASN A 63 8.47 2.87 0.51
CA ASN A 63 9.31 4.01 0.13
C ASN A 63 9.62 4.06 -1.39
N SER A 64 9.65 2.89 -2.06
CA SER A 64 9.86 2.77 -3.52
C SER A 64 8.59 2.95 -4.36
N SER A 65 7.44 3.22 -3.76
CA SER A 65 6.20 3.46 -4.52
C SER A 65 6.23 4.82 -5.22
N ASN A 66 5.58 4.92 -6.39
CA ASN A 66 5.42 6.21 -7.08
C ASN A 66 4.80 7.27 -6.16
N THR A 67 3.85 6.88 -5.32
CA THR A 67 3.21 7.77 -4.35
C THR A 67 4.21 8.33 -3.36
N ALA A 68 5.05 7.47 -2.74
CA ALA A 68 6.07 7.91 -1.80
C ALA A 68 7.09 8.83 -2.47
N GLN A 69 7.62 8.44 -3.63
CA GLN A 69 8.61 9.24 -4.35
C GLN A 69 8.06 10.60 -4.77
N ASN A 70 6.83 10.65 -5.23
CA ASN A 70 6.18 11.90 -5.60
C ASN A 70 5.89 12.79 -4.37
N ILE A 71 5.47 12.24 -3.23
CA ILE A 71 5.29 13.01 -1.99
C ILE A 71 6.64 13.55 -1.49
N LEU A 72 7.69 12.73 -1.51
CA LEU A 72 9.04 13.16 -1.12
C LEU A 72 9.53 14.33 -1.97
N ARG A 73 9.23 14.33 -3.27
CA ARG A 73 9.63 15.38 -4.22
C ARG A 73 8.77 16.64 -4.08
N THR A 74 7.44 16.49 -4.08
CA THR A 74 6.51 17.64 -4.20
C THR A 74 5.93 18.10 -2.87
N GLY A 75 5.89 17.22 -1.87
CA GLY A 75 5.18 17.47 -0.61
C GLY A 75 3.66 17.53 -0.75
N LYS A 76 3.08 17.11 -1.91
CA LYS A 76 1.67 17.31 -2.21
C LYS A 76 0.99 16.01 -2.61
N CYS A 77 -0.24 15.81 -2.10
CA CYS A 77 -1.08 14.69 -2.52
C CYS A 77 -2.57 15.01 -2.29
N ALA A 78 -3.43 14.15 -2.82
CA ALA A 78 -4.84 14.15 -2.48
C ALA A 78 -5.32 12.73 -2.18
N ILE A 79 -6.14 12.58 -1.15
CA ILE A 79 -6.73 11.32 -0.70
C ILE A 79 -8.16 11.28 -1.21
N ASN A 80 -8.46 10.40 -2.15
CA ASN A 80 -9.77 10.29 -2.75
C ASN A 80 -10.51 9.09 -2.18
N PHE A 81 -11.63 9.31 -1.52
CA PHE A 81 -12.51 8.27 -1.00
C PHE A 81 -13.47 7.83 -2.11
N VAL A 82 -13.42 6.58 -2.46
CA VAL A 82 -14.17 6.00 -3.58
C VAL A 82 -15.39 5.22 -3.10
N ASP A 83 -16.34 4.97 -4.01
CA ASP A 83 -17.52 4.15 -3.72
C ASP A 83 -17.17 2.64 -3.66
N ASP A 84 -18.09 1.84 -3.09
CA ASP A 84 -17.93 0.39 -2.94
C ASP A 84 -18.38 -0.43 -4.15
N LYS A 85 -18.52 0.19 -5.32
CA LYS A 85 -18.97 -0.53 -6.52
C LYS A 85 -17.88 -1.48 -7.03
N PRO A 86 -18.26 -2.68 -7.52
CA PRO A 86 -17.30 -3.64 -8.05
C PRO A 86 -16.38 -3.07 -9.13
N LYS A 87 -16.92 -2.22 -10.00
CA LYS A 87 -16.13 -1.56 -11.07
C LYS A 87 -15.04 -0.64 -10.51
N THR A 88 -15.34 0.06 -9.42
CA THR A 88 -14.39 0.96 -8.74
C THR A 88 -13.28 0.16 -8.08
N PHE A 89 -13.64 -0.89 -7.33
CA PHE A 89 -12.64 -1.75 -6.71
C PHE A 89 -11.77 -2.47 -7.74
N LYS A 90 -12.35 -2.93 -8.83
CA LYS A 90 -11.59 -3.53 -9.95
C LYS A 90 -10.55 -2.56 -10.51
N GLU A 91 -10.89 -1.27 -10.62
CA GLU A 91 -9.96 -0.25 -11.08
C GLU A 91 -8.84 0.00 -10.04
N CYS A 92 -9.18 0.03 -8.75
CA CYS A 92 -8.17 0.08 -7.68
C CYS A 92 -7.19 -1.10 -7.76
N VAL A 93 -7.69 -2.33 -7.95
CA VAL A 93 -6.84 -3.51 -8.08
C VAL A 93 -5.89 -3.38 -9.28
N LYS A 94 -6.35 -2.88 -10.42
CA LYS A 94 -5.51 -2.63 -11.61
C LYS A 94 -4.37 -1.65 -11.33
N LEU A 95 -4.65 -0.60 -10.57
CA LEU A 95 -3.68 0.45 -10.24
C LEU A 95 -2.71 0.05 -9.11
N SER A 96 -2.95 -1.08 -8.44
CA SER A 96 -2.21 -1.48 -7.22
C SER A 96 -0.98 -2.33 -7.50
N TRP A 97 -0.64 -2.59 -8.76
CA TRP A 97 0.45 -3.49 -9.09
C TRP A 97 1.81 -2.91 -8.66
N PRO A 98 2.60 -3.66 -7.85
CA PRO A 98 3.92 -3.19 -7.43
C PRO A 98 4.88 -3.04 -8.63
N GLY A 99 5.60 -1.92 -8.66
CA GLY A 99 6.60 -1.64 -9.68
C GLY A 99 6.06 -1.07 -11.00
N ASP A 100 4.72 -0.98 -11.18
CA ASP A 100 4.16 -0.33 -12.37
C ASP A 100 4.48 1.16 -12.35
N LYS A 101 5.01 1.64 -13.46
CA LYS A 101 5.26 3.07 -13.66
C LYS A 101 3.97 3.82 -14.03
N PRO A 102 3.91 5.16 -13.80
CA PRO A 102 2.75 5.96 -14.17
C PRO A 102 2.37 5.83 -15.64
N GLU A 103 3.35 5.85 -16.54
CA GLU A 103 3.17 5.71 -17.99
C GLU A 103 2.57 4.38 -18.42
N ASP A 104 2.73 3.32 -17.64
CA ASP A 104 2.20 2.00 -17.93
C ASP A 104 0.77 1.82 -17.43
N LYS A 105 0.46 2.37 -16.25
CA LYS A 105 -0.83 2.13 -15.58
C LYS A 105 -1.90 3.18 -15.87
N MET A 106 -1.50 4.45 -16.08
CA MET A 106 -2.45 5.55 -16.25
C MET A 106 -3.20 5.55 -17.60
N PRO A 107 -2.59 5.17 -18.75
CA PRO A 107 -3.32 5.15 -20.02
C PRO A 107 -4.59 4.29 -20.04
N GLY A 108 -4.65 3.25 -19.24
CA GLY A 108 -5.83 2.38 -19.11
C GLY A 108 -6.75 2.72 -17.94
N CYS A 109 -6.47 3.80 -17.22
CA CYS A 109 -7.22 4.21 -16.04
C CYS A 109 -8.60 4.75 -16.42
N ARG A 110 -9.64 4.26 -15.73
CA ARG A 110 -11.03 4.67 -15.94
C ARG A 110 -11.50 5.76 -14.99
N PHE A 111 -10.73 6.07 -13.97
CA PHE A 111 -11.04 7.19 -13.10
C PHE A 111 -10.93 8.51 -13.86
N LYS A 112 -11.91 9.36 -13.67
CA LYS A 112 -11.90 10.71 -14.24
C LYS A 112 -11.25 11.66 -13.25
N LEU A 113 -10.43 12.56 -13.78
CA LEU A 113 -9.71 13.56 -12.99
C LEU A 113 -10.30 14.94 -13.21
N GLU A 114 -10.29 15.74 -12.16
CA GLU A 114 -10.61 17.17 -12.20
C GLU A 114 -9.66 17.96 -11.29
N LYS A 115 -9.61 19.27 -11.44
CA LYS A 115 -8.79 20.14 -10.60
C LYS A 115 -9.38 20.21 -9.18
N GLY A 116 -8.54 20.09 -8.17
CA GLY A 116 -8.89 20.31 -6.77
C GLY A 116 -9.08 21.81 -6.44
N GLN A 117 -9.22 22.13 -5.15
CA GLN A 117 -9.48 23.49 -4.66
C GLN A 117 -8.35 24.02 -3.77
N ALA A 118 -7.35 23.23 -3.42
CA ALA A 118 -6.20 23.73 -2.69
C ALA A 118 -5.28 24.54 -3.61
N GLU A 119 -4.59 25.54 -3.06
CA GLU A 119 -3.74 26.44 -3.78
C GLU A 119 -2.43 25.79 -4.24
N GLY A 120 -1.80 26.40 -5.25
CA GLY A 120 -0.53 25.99 -5.81
C GLY A 120 -0.62 24.84 -6.79
N GLU A 121 0.54 24.31 -7.16
CA GLU A 121 0.63 23.15 -8.03
C GLU A 121 0.26 21.88 -7.24
N ARG A 122 -0.76 21.18 -7.70
CA ARG A 122 -1.37 20.03 -7.01
C ARG A 122 -1.74 18.93 -7.99
N PRO A 123 -1.74 17.67 -7.56
CA PRO A 123 -2.32 16.62 -8.37
C PRO A 123 -3.82 16.86 -8.58
N MET A 124 -4.33 16.41 -9.72
CA MET A 124 -5.77 16.36 -9.94
C MET A 124 -6.43 15.36 -8.99
N VAL A 125 -7.71 15.57 -8.72
CA VAL A 125 -8.53 14.73 -7.83
C VAL A 125 -9.51 13.90 -8.65
N LEU A 126 -10.04 12.82 -8.05
CA LEU A 126 -11.06 12.01 -8.71
C LEU A 126 -12.40 12.73 -8.73
N SER A 127 -12.93 13.02 -9.93
CA SER A 127 -14.24 13.66 -10.08
C SER A 127 -15.41 12.83 -9.52
N ASP A 128 -15.25 11.50 -9.50
CA ASP A 128 -16.26 10.57 -8.98
C ASP A 128 -16.03 10.21 -7.49
N ALA A 129 -15.01 10.79 -6.84
CA ALA A 129 -14.80 10.58 -5.42
C ALA A 129 -16.00 11.07 -4.59
N ILE A 130 -16.27 10.38 -3.50
CA ILE A 130 -17.28 10.77 -2.51
C ILE A 130 -16.81 11.98 -1.72
N GLN A 131 -15.57 11.89 -1.31
CA GLN A 131 -14.83 12.89 -0.54
C GLN A 131 -13.39 12.92 -1.04
N VAL A 132 -12.79 14.08 -1.00
CA VAL A 132 -11.36 14.27 -1.26
C VAL A 132 -10.76 15.05 -0.10
N ILE A 133 -9.57 14.65 0.33
CA ILE A 133 -8.77 15.41 1.28
C ILE A 133 -7.49 15.81 0.56
N GLU A 134 -7.31 17.09 0.29
CA GLU A 134 -6.09 17.63 -0.31
C GLU A 134 -5.09 17.93 0.80
N CYS A 135 -3.86 17.45 0.66
CA CYS A 135 -2.88 17.44 1.73
C CYS A 135 -1.53 18.00 1.32
N THR A 136 -0.83 18.54 2.33
CA THR A 136 0.59 18.87 2.28
C THR A 136 1.34 18.01 3.29
N TRP A 137 2.43 17.39 2.87
CA TRP A 137 3.33 16.67 3.76
C TRP A 137 4.04 17.63 4.70
N VAL A 138 3.87 17.47 5.98
CA VAL A 138 4.58 18.21 7.03
C VAL A 138 5.89 17.47 7.29
N ARG A 139 6.97 17.96 6.69
CA ARG A 139 8.29 17.30 6.76
C ARG A 139 8.85 17.30 8.18
N GLU A 140 8.62 18.41 8.90
CA GLU A 140 8.99 18.57 10.29
C GLU A 140 7.74 18.87 11.09
N LEU A 141 7.63 18.27 12.25
CA LEU A 141 6.52 18.54 13.16
C LEU A 141 6.89 19.76 13.99
N ASP A 142 6.49 20.94 13.55
CA ASP A 142 6.74 22.21 14.23
C ASP A 142 6.37 22.12 15.71
N GLY A 143 7.32 22.44 16.59
CA GLY A 143 7.14 22.40 18.03
C GLY A 143 6.95 20.98 18.58
N ALA A 144 7.42 19.95 17.86
CA ALA A 144 7.35 18.56 18.31
C ALA A 144 8.05 18.36 19.65
N GLU A 145 9.13 19.09 19.88
CA GLU A 145 9.85 19.13 21.14
C GLU A 145 8.99 19.63 22.30
N ASN A 146 7.97 20.42 22.03
CA ASN A 146 7.02 20.95 23.02
C ASN A 146 5.75 20.08 23.13
N ASP A 147 5.58 19.08 22.29
CA ASP A 147 4.43 18.17 22.34
C ASP A 147 4.54 17.17 23.49
N ALA A 148 5.74 16.97 24.04
CA ALA A 148 5.93 16.18 25.23
C ALA A 148 5.60 17.01 26.46
N PRO A 149 4.51 16.75 27.17
CA PRO A 149 4.23 17.41 28.45
C PRO A 149 5.39 17.16 29.41
N GLY A 150 5.66 18.12 30.30
CA GLY A 150 6.73 17.96 31.31
C GLY A 150 6.63 16.70 32.18
N CYS A 151 5.44 16.06 32.21
CA CYS A 151 5.24 14.75 32.86
C CYS A 151 5.90 13.58 32.10
N LEU A 152 6.36 13.77 30.87
CA LEU A 152 7.06 12.76 30.07
C LEU A 152 8.57 13.06 30.02
N THR A 153 9.12 13.60 31.09
CA THR A 153 10.56 13.87 31.20
C THR A 153 11.38 12.63 30.86
N GLY A 154 12.30 12.78 29.89
CA GLY A 154 13.12 11.68 29.38
C GLY A 154 12.51 10.89 28.22
N TYR A 155 11.32 11.25 27.76
CA TYR A 155 10.75 10.73 26.53
C TYR A 155 11.04 11.69 25.37
N GLU A 156 11.83 11.24 24.43
CA GLU A 156 12.06 11.94 23.16
C GLU A 156 11.26 11.23 22.07
N PRO A 157 10.18 11.85 21.56
CA PRO A 157 9.42 11.25 20.49
C PRO A 157 10.29 11.10 19.23
N PRO A 158 10.28 9.95 18.55
CA PRO A 158 11.10 9.69 17.37
C PRO A 158 10.51 10.35 16.11
N TYR A 159 10.26 11.65 16.14
CA TYR A 159 9.57 12.34 15.05
C TYR A 159 10.32 12.27 13.73
N HIS A 160 11.63 12.45 13.75
CA HIS A 160 12.44 12.36 12.52
C HIS A 160 12.46 10.94 11.95
N ASP A 161 12.48 9.93 12.82
CA ASP A 161 12.48 8.53 12.40
C ASP A 161 11.08 8.04 12.02
N PHE A 162 10.05 8.85 12.26
CA PHE A 162 8.65 8.49 12.03
C PHE A 162 8.02 9.19 10.81
N ASN A 163 8.65 10.21 10.25
CA ASN A 163 8.06 11.03 9.19
C ASN A 163 9.00 11.15 7.98
N GLY A 164 8.64 10.53 6.88
CA GLY A 164 9.45 10.39 5.68
C GLY A 164 9.84 8.94 5.43
N ILE A 165 11.07 8.68 5.02
CA ILE A 165 11.60 7.33 4.89
C ILE A 165 12.01 6.82 6.28
N THR A 166 11.28 5.85 6.80
CA THR A 166 11.39 5.40 8.20
C THR A 166 12.01 4.03 8.35
N SER A 167 12.23 3.33 7.24
CA SER A 167 12.87 2.01 7.22
C SER A 167 13.41 1.69 5.85
N LYS A 168 14.12 0.56 5.72
CA LYS A 168 14.64 0.05 4.44
C LYS A 168 13.57 -0.02 3.34
N PHE A 169 12.31 -0.31 3.68
CA PHE A 169 11.22 -0.51 2.72
C PHE A 169 10.01 0.39 2.94
N GLY A 170 9.96 1.12 4.04
CA GLY A 170 8.80 1.86 4.48
C GLY A 170 8.98 3.37 4.47
N ALA A 171 7.87 4.06 4.24
CA ALA A 171 7.75 5.49 4.44
C ALA A 171 6.44 5.79 5.18
N HIS A 172 6.50 6.74 6.10
CA HIS A 172 5.36 7.32 6.79
C HIS A 172 5.26 8.78 6.41
N PHE A 173 4.06 9.27 6.15
CA PHE A 173 3.84 10.67 5.83
C PHE A 173 2.75 11.25 6.71
N ILE A 174 3.09 12.27 7.48
CA ILE A 174 2.13 13.09 8.21
C ILE A 174 1.65 14.17 7.24
N LEU A 175 0.43 14.01 6.78
CA LEU A 175 -0.18 14.78 5.72
C LEU A 175 -1.15 15.80 6.33
N LYS A 176 -0.72 17.06 6.48
CA LYS A 176 -1.59 18.17 6.89
C LYS A 176 -2.75 18.30 5.92
N ILE A 177 -3.95 18.40 6.44
CA ILE A 177 -5.17 18.61 5.66
C ILE A 177 -5.28 20.09 5.28
N ASP A 178 -5.25 20.38 3.98
CA ASP A 178 -5.41 21.73 3.46
C ASP A 178 -6.86 22.02 3.08
N LYS A 179 -7.55 21.04 2.45
CA LYS A 179 -8.97 21.14 2.04
C LYS A 179 -9.65 19.79 2.18
N ILE A 180 -10.93 19.85 2.55
CA ILE A 180 -11.85 18.71 2.51
C ILE A 180 -12.92 19.04 1.49
N LEU A 181 -12.97 18.29 0.40
CA LEU A 181 -13.99 18.40 -0.64
C LEU A 181 -14.95 17.22 -0.50
N MET A 182 -16.25 17.48 -0.54
CA MET A 182 -17.25 16.45 -0.44
C MET A 182 -18.38 16.70 -1.44
N LYS A 183 -18.94 15.64 -2.02
CA LYS A 183 -20.12 15.78 -2.88
C LYS A 183 -21.25 16.45 -2.12
N LYS A 184 -21.87 17.46 -2.73
CA LYS A 184 -22.90 18.30 -2.09
C LYS A 184 -23.97 17.51 -1.33
N LYS A 185 -24.44 16.42 -1.93
CA LYS A 185 -25.44 15.53 -1.30
C LYS A 185 -25.00 15.07 0.10
N TYR A 186 -23.73 14.73 0.28
CA TYR A 186 -23.21 14.19 1.53
C TYR A 186 -22.83 15.31 2.50
N SER A 187 -22.28 16.41 2.00
CA SER A 187 -21.99 17.59 2.83
C SER A 187 -23.27 18.18 3.41
N ASP A 188 -24.31 18.29 2.62
CA ASP A 188 -25.63 18.76 3.09
C ASP A 188 -26.18 17.84 4.20
N ALA A 189 -26.04 16.53 4.05
CA ALA A 189 -26.49 15.57 5.07
C ALA A 189 -25.71 15.72 6.39
N ILE A 190 -24.42 15.97 6.33
CA ILE A 190 -23.57 16.20 7.53
C ILE A 190 -23.92 17.52 8.19
N ILE A 191 -23.96 18.61 7.43
CA ILE A 191 -24.16 19.97 7.97
C ILE A 191 -25.56 20.11 8.57
N ASN A 192 -26.58 19.55 7.93
CA ASN A 192 -27.95 19.67 8.37
C ASN A 192 -28.40 18.58 9.37
N GLY A 193 -27.45 17.69 9.77
CA GLY A 193 -27.76 16.62 10.73
C GLY A 193 -28.74 15.57 10.21
N VAL A 194 -28.94 15.46 8.91
CA VAL A 194 -29.80 14.46 8.28
C VAL A 194 -29.23 13.06 8.48
N ARG A 195 -30.11 12.10 8.80
CA ARG A 195 -29.70 10.71 8.99
C ARG A 195 -28.96 10.18 7.75
N ALA A 196 -27.79 9.60 7.98
CA ALA A 196 -26.85 9.17 6.95
C ALA A 196 -27.25 7.91 6.15
N LYS A 197 -28.57 7.55 6.08
CA LYS A 197 -29.05 6.43 5.25
C LYS A 197 -28.67 6.59 3.77
N ASP A 198 -28.40 7.82 3.36
CA ASP A 198 -28.01 8.18 1.99
C ASP A 198 -26.50 8.26 1.79
N PHE A 199 -25.69 8.03 2.85
CA PHE A 199 -24.25 7.96 2.69
C PHE A 199 -23.86 6.75 1.85
N PRO A 200 -22.85 6.89 0.99
CA PRO A 200 -22.31 5.76 0.25
C PRO A 200 -21.61 4.79 1.20
N ASN A 201 -21.65 3.52 0.84
CA ASN A 201 -20.74 2.59 1.48
C ASN A 201 -19.33 2.83 0.94
N LEU A 202 -18.36 2.85 1.83
CA LEU A 202 -16.94 2.84 1.46
C LEU A 202 -16.46 1.40 1.34
N PRO A 203 -15.61 1.08 0.38
CA PRO A 203 -14.97 -0.23 0.33
C PRO A 203 -14.03 -0.37 1.52
N VAL A 204 -14.12 -1.52 2.18
CA VAL A 204 -13.28 -1.85 3.32
C VAL A 204 -12.34 -2.96 2.90
N ASP A 205 -11.04 -2.66 2.90
CA ASP A 205 -9.97 -3.61 2.70
C ASP A 205 -9.58 -4.22 4.05
N TYR A 206 -9.66 -5.53 4.14
CA TYR A 206 -9.16 -6.28 5.30
C TYR A 206 -7.72 -6.74 5.11
N GLY A 207 -7.04 -6.31 4.05
CA GLY A 207 -5.67 -6.69 3.72
C GLY A 207 -5.50 -8.14 3.27
N TYR A 208 -6.54 -8.96 3.35
CA TYR A 208 -6.45 -10.36 2.95
C TYR A 208 -6.35 -10.49 1.43
N ARG A 209 -5.32 -11.16 0.99
CA ARG A 209 -5.09 -11.49 -0.42
C ARG A 209 -4.37 -12.82 -0.54
N ASP A 210 -4.70 -13.55 -1.59
CA ASP A 210 -3.99 -14.75 -2.00
C ASP A 210 -3.24 -14.51 -3.33
N SER A 211 -2.74 -15.57 -3.96
CA SER A 211 -2.02 -15.47 -5.25
C SER A 211 -2.90 -15.06 -6.44
N LYS A 212 -4.22 -15.07 -6.29
CA LYS A 212 -5.19 -14.82 -7.37
C LYS A 212 -6.09 -13.63 -7.10
N ASN A 213 -6.45 -13.38 -5.84
CA ASN A 213 -7.51 -12.46 -5.46
C ASN A 213 -7.06 -11.46 -4.41
N PHE A 214 -7.62 -10.25 -4.48
CA PHE A 214 -7.84 -9.38 -3.35
C PHE A 214 -9.23 -9.65 -2.78
N TRP A 215 -9.34 -9.61 -1.43
CA TRP A 215 -10.60 -9.76 -0.73
C TRP A 215 -10.97 -8.44 -0.08
N PHE A 216 -12.20 -8.00 -0.30
CA PHE A 216 -12.73 -6.79 0.30
C PHE A 216 -14.16 -7.01 0.79
N HIS A 217 -14.60 -6.18 1.71
CA HIS A 217 -15.93 -6.25 2.26
C HIS A 217 -16.84 -5.19 1.61
N ARG A 218 -17.96 -5.65 1.08
CA ARG A 218 -19.09 -4.78 0.72
C ARG A 218 -20.17 -4.89 1.78
N LYS A 219 -21.14 -4.01 1.68
CA LYS A 219 -22.27 -3.83 2.59
C LYS A 219 -22.79 -5.12 3.26
N THR A 220 -22.79 -6.24 2.57
CA THR A 220 -23.39 -7.48 3.05
C THR A 220 -22.49 -8.71 3.01
N ARG A 221 -21.38 -8.68 2.27
CA ARG A 221 -20.47 -9.83 2.11
C ARG A 221 -19.11 -9.42 1.59
N MET A 222 -18.13 -10.27 1.86
CA MET A 222 -16.84 -10.19 1.17
C MET A 222 -16.99 -10.64 -0.27
N LEU A 223 -16.30 -9.95 -1.16
CA LEU A 223 -16.19 -10.31 -2.56
C LEU A 223 -14.72 -10.46 -2.92
N ALA A 224 -14.43 -11.46 -3.73
CA ALA A 224 -13.11 -11.63 -4.32
C ALA A 224 -13.06 -10.91 -5.67
N GLU A 225 -12.00 -10.13 -5.91
CA GLU A 225 -11.68 -9.57 -7.21
C GLU A 225 -10.39 -10.20 -7.72
N LEU A 226 -10.45 -10.71 -8.96
CA LEU A 226 -9.30 -11.36 -9.58
C LEU A 226 -8.18 -10.34 -9.84
N LEU A 227 -6.97 -10.72 -9.50
CA LEU A 227 -5.79 -9.95 -9.86
C LEU A 227 -5.60 -9.96 -11.38
N PRO A 228 -5.24 -8.82 -11.98
CA PRO A 228 -4.92 -8.78 -13.40
C PRO A 228 -3.72 -9.66 -13.73
N ILE A 229 -3.79 -10.34 -14.88
CA ILE A 229 -2.64 -11.09 -15.40
C ILE A 229 -1.65 -10.06 -15.95
N ARG A 230 -0.48 -9.95 -15.33
CA ARG A 230 0.59 -9.04 -15.75
C ARG A 230 1.94 -9.75 -15.71
N LYS A 231 2.88 -9.26 -16.51
CA LYS A 231 4.29 -9.66 -16.36
C LYS A 231 4.77 -9.26 -14.97
N GLN A 232 5.55 -10.10 -14.36
CA GLN A 232 6.17 -9.79 -13.10
C GLN A 232 7.28 -8.75 -13.31
N THR A 233 7.43 -7.86 -12.34
CA THR A 233 8.58 -6.98 -12.23
C THR A 233 9.54 -7.53 -11.20
N LEU A 234 10.82 -7.15 -11.26
CA LEU A 234 11.81 -7.55 -10.26
C LEU A 234 11.35 -7.15 -8.85
N ASP A 235 10.76 -5.96 -8.70
CA ASP A 235 10.22 -5.49 -7.41
C ASP A 235 9.09 -6.37 -6.88
N SER A 236 8.21 -6.88 -7.77
CA SER A 236 7.13 -7.76 -7.34
C SER A 236 7.64 -9.12 -6.88
N VAL A 237 8.70 -9.62 -7.53
CA VAL A 237 9.36 -10.88 -7.15
C VAL A 237 10.16 -10.71 -5.87
N ARG A 238 10.90 -9.59 -5.73
CA ARG A 238 11.64 -9.23 -4.51
C ARG A 238 10.69 -9.15 -3.31
N TYR A 239 9.57 -8.44 -3.46
CA TYR A 239 8.56 -8.37 -2.40
C TYR A 239 8.03 -9.74 -1.98
N ALA A 240 7.82 -10.66 -2.93
CA ALA A 240 7.38 -12.02 -2.61
C ALA A 240 8.49 -12.84 -1.92
N ALA A 241 9.74 -12.69 -2.37
CA ALA A 241 10.90 -13.37 -1.81
C ALA A 241 11.21 -12.92 -0.38
N ASP A 242 11.15 -11.61 -0.10
CA ASP A 242 11.36 -11.04 1.25
C ASP A 242 10.37 -11.59 2.29
N ARG A 243 9.17 -11.99 1.84
CA ARG A 243 8.11 -12.55 2.67
C ARG A 243 8.14 -14.08 2.75
N ALA A 244 8.94 -14.75 1.91
CA ALA A 244 8.98 -16.21 1.87
C ALA A 244 9.66 -16.78 3.12
N ASP A 245 10.69 -16.09 3.63
CA ASP A 245 11.40 -16.49 4.84
C ASP A 245 12.08 -15.31 5.55
N ASP A 246 12.20 -15.40 6.89
CA ASP A 246 12.82 -14.34 7.69
C ASP A 246 14.35 -14.35 7.59
N LYS A 247 14.95 -15.52 7.43
CA LYS A 247 16.41 -15.75 7.46
C LYS A 247 17.02 -15.91 6.08
N VAL A 248 16.30 -16.58 5.17
CA VAL A 248 16.79 -16.80 3.80
C VAL A 248 16.45 -15.60 2.93
N LYS A 249 17.47 -15.02 2.30
CA LYS A 249 17.35 -13.85 1.42
C LYS A 249 17.82 -14.21 0.01
N PHE A 250 17.43 -13.37 -0.95
CA PHE A 250 17.73 -13.54 -2.37
C PHE A 250 18.43 -12.28 -2.90
N THR A 251 19.43 -12.46 -3.75
CA THR A 251 20.01 -11.37 -4.52
C THR A 251 19.14 -11.03 -5.74
N ASP A 252 19.30 -9.84 -6.31
CA ASP A 252 18.52 -9.41 -7.47
C ASP A 252 18.73 -10.29 -8.69
N ASP A 253 19.98 -10.72 -8.95
CA ASP A 253 20.32 -11.65 -10.02
C ASP A 253 19.67 -13.03 -9.83
N ALA A 254 19.52 -13.51 -8.59
CA ALA A 254 18.74 -14.72 -8.30
C ALA A 254 17.26 -14.52 -8.65
N LEU A 255 16.69 -13.38 -8.27
CA LEU A 255 15.27 -13.06 -8.52
C LEU A 255 14.98 -12.86 -10.01
N GLU A 256 15.92 -12.34 -10.78
CA GLU A 256 15.81 -12.23 -12.24
C GLU A 256 15.61 -13.59 -12.91
N THR A 257 16.19 -14.65 -12.38
CA THR A 257 16.02 -16.02 -12.93
C THR A 257 14.59 -16.54 -12.85
N ILE A 258 13.78 -16.01 -11.95
CA ILE A 258 12.39 -16.42 -11.73
C ILE A 258 11.35 -15.38 -12.17
N LEU A 259 11.75 -14.30 -12.81
CA LEU A 259 10.86 -13.25 -13.34
C LEU A 259 9.78 -13.81 -14.26
N ASN A 260 10.09 -14.82 -15.05
CA ASN A 260 9.17 -15.42 -16.01
C ASN A 260 8.25 -16.51 -15.38
N VAL A 261 8.41 -16.82 -14.11
CA VAL A 261 7.54 -17.77 -13.41
C VAL A 261 6.15 -17.15 -13.25
N PRO A 262 5.07 -17.77 -13.73
CA PRO A 262 3.74 -17.24 -13.51
C PRO A 262 3.47 -16.99 -12.02
N ARG A 263 2.87 -15.85 -11.71
CA ARG A 263 2.64 -15.38 -10.33
C ARG A 263 2.00 -16.42 -9.42
N VAL A 264 1.09 -17.23 -9.97
CA VAL A 264 0.39 -18.28 -9.21
C VAL A 264 1.34 -19.40 -8.71
N PHE A 265 2.48 -19.59 -9.36
CA PHE A 265 3.49 -20.57 -9.00
C PHE A 265 4.65 -19.98 -8.21
N LEU A 266 4.79 -18.64 -8.18
CA LEU A 266 5.91 -18.00 -7.51
C LEU A 266 6.04 -18.37 -6.03
N PRO A 267 4.96 -18.41 -5.21
CA PRO A 267 5.06 -18.85 -3.81
C PRO A 267 5.61 -20.26 -3.66
N LEU A 268 5.19 -21.17 -4.55
CA LEU A 268 5.67 -22.57 -4.54
C LEU A 268 7.15 -22.66 -4.91
N VAL A 269 7.58 -21.85 -5.89
CA VAL A 269 8.99 -21.79 -6.31
C VAL A 269 9.85 -21.25 -5.19
N LEU A 270 9.47 -20.12 -4.59
CA LEU A 270 10.19 -19.51 -3.47
C LEU A 270 10.27 -20.44 -2.26
N LYS A 271 9.15 -21.11 -1.91
CA LYS A 271 9.14 -22.10 -0.84
C LYS A 271 10.17 -23.20 -1.07
N GLY A 272 10.21 -23.76 -2.28
CA GLY A 272 11.19 -24.80 -2.60
C GLY A 272 12.64 -24.30 -2.63
N CYS A 273 12.88 -23.01 -2.94
CA CYS A 273 14.20 -22.43 -2.82
C CYS A 273 14.61 -22.25 -1.34
N VAL A 274 13.68 -21.81 -0.50
CA VAL A 274 13.90 -21.68 0.95
C VAL A 274 14.16 -23.06 1.60
N GLU A 275 13.39 -24.09 1.23
CA GLU A 275 13.59 -25.46 1.72
C GLU A 275 15.01 -25.96 1.35
N TRP A 276 15.41 -25.78 0.10
CA TRP A 276 16.76 -26.12 -0.35
C TRP A 276 17.83 -25.37 0.43
N ALA A 277 17.66 -24.05 0.63
CA ALA A 277 18.59 -23.22 1.37
C ALA A 277 18.78 -23.70 2.81
N ARG A 278 17.70 -24.09 3.48
CA ARG A 278 17.74 -24.63 4.82
C ARG A 278 18.43 -25.99 4.90
N GLU A 279 18.23 -26.84 3.90
CA GLU A 279 18.92 -28.15 3.78
C GLU A 279 20.42 -28.00 3.57
N ASN A 280 20.88 -26.87 3.02
CA ASN A 280 22.27 -26.61 2.68
C ASN A 280 22.91 -25.50 3.53
N ASP A 281 22.32 -25.13 4.67
CA ASP A 281 22.80 -24.07 5.56
C ASP A 281 23.08 -22.74 4.85
N CYS A 282 22.33 -22.43 3.79
CA CYS A 282 22.47 -21.23 2.97
C CYS A 282 21.50 -20.14 3.44
N GLN A 283 22.00 -18.95 3.74
CA GLN A 283 21.15 -17.81 4.13
C GLN A 283 20.95 -16.79 2.99
N LEU A 284 21.75 -16.84 1.94
CA LEU A 284 21.67 -15.94 0.80
C LEU A 284 21.69 -16.75 -0.50
N ILE A 285 20.58 -16.72 -1.23
CA ILE A 285 20.45 -17.38 -2.53
C ILE A 285 20.87 -16.39 -3.62
N THR A 286 21.93 -16.69 -4.34
CA THR A 286 22.42 -15.97 -5.51
C THR A 286 22.02 -16.69 -6.81
N ALA A 287 22.37 -16.13 -7.96
CA ALA A 287 22.17 -16.81 -9.26
C ALA A 287 22.87 -18.17 -9.33
N ALA A 288 24.00 -18.34 -8.62
CA ALA A 288 24.72 -19.62 -8.58
C ALA A 288 23.90 -20.70 -7.84
N GLU A 289 23.34 -20.38 -6.67
CA GLU A 289 22.47 -21.30 -5.92
C GLU A 289 21.19 -21.59 -6.72
N MET A 290 20.61 -20.57 -7.39
CA MET A 290 19.44 -20.78 -8.26
C MET A 290 19.72 -21.80 -9.37
N LYS A 291 20.92 -21.76 -9.96
CA LYS A 291 21.33 -22.76 -10.97
C LYS A 291 21.36 -24.16 -10.38
N ILE A 292 21.97 -24.34 -9.21
CA ILE A 292 22.03 -25.64 -8.52
C ILE A 292 20.60 -26.17 -8.22
N ILE A 293 19.72 -25.29 -7.70
CA ILE A 293 18.33 -25.63 -7.41
C ILE A 293 17.61 -26.09 -8.68
N ASN A 294 17.79 -25.39 -9.79
CA ASN A 294 17.14 -25.71 -11.05
C ASN A 294 17.67 -27.03 -11.64
N ASP A 295 18.99 -27.28 -11.58
CA ASP A 295 19.62 -28.52 -12.06
C ASP A 295 19.13 -29.73 -11.25
N LYS A 296 19.02 -29.62 -9.92
CA LYS A 296 18.45 -30.66 -9.05
C LYS A 296 17.01 -30.98 -9.46
N ARG A 297 16.17 -29.97 -9.65
CA ARG A 297 14.75 -30.15 -10.07
C ARG A 297 14.63 -30.77 -11.46
N ALA A 298 15.51 -30.39 -12.40
CA ALA A 298 15.51 -30.97 -13.73
C ALA A 298 15.87 -32.46 -13.69
N SER A 299 16.86 -32.85 -12.86
CA SER A 299 17.27 -34.24 -12.68
C SER A 299 16.18 -35.12 -12.03
N GLU A 300 15.39 -34.54 -11.10
CA GLU A 300 14.30 -35.25 -10.45
C GLU A 300 13.08 -35.47 -11.38
N LYS A 301 12.83 -34.54 -12.32
CA LYS A 301 11.79 -34.71 -13.35
C LYS A 301 12.12 -35.79 -14.37
N ASN A 302 13.38 -35.98 -14.68
CA ASN A 302 13.83 -36.99 -15.65
C ASN A 302 13.86 -38.42 -15.06
N LYS A 303 13.68 -38.57 -13.74
CA LYS A 303 13.61 -39.87 -13.05
C LYS A 303 12.17 -40.37 -12.81
N LYS A 304 11.17 -39.57 -13.16
CA LYS A 304 9.74 -39.93 -13.13
C LYS A 304 9.20 -40.14 -14.55
#